data_152a1f2b8a7ecdbf6259d814ffc171cf
#
_entry.id   152a1f2b8a7ecdbf6259d814ffc171cf
#
_cell.length_a   1.000
_cell.length_b   1.000
_cell.length_c   1.000
_cell.angle_alpha   90.00
_cell.angle_beta   90.00
_cell.angle_gamma   90.00
#
_symmetry.space_group_name_H-M   'P 1'
#
loop_
_entity.id
_entity.type
_entity.pdbx_description
1 polymer ?
#
loop_
_entity_poly.entity_id
_entity_poly.type
_entity_poly.pdbx_seq_one_letter_code
_entity_poly.pdbx_strand_id
1 'polypeptide(L)'
;MKKSFATLFFLTMITYANACTNLIATKGATTDGSVFVTYTADDYGMFTNLCHYPAGTHAKGDRREIIDYDTHESHGFIPEAPVTYNVIGNINEYQVSIGETTYGGREEMVDKSGIIDYGSL
;
A
#
# COMPACT_ATOMS: atom_id res chain seq x y z
N MET A 1 20.04 18.80 -37.56
CA MET A 1 18.59 18.69 -37.36
C MET A 1 18.12 17.32 -36.85
N LYS A 2 18.74 16.16 -37.23
CA LYS A 2 18.31 14.83 -36.79
C LYS A 2 18.54 14.53 -35.28
N LYS A 3 19.54 15.15 -34.66
CA LYS A 3 19.88 14.93 -33.23
C LYS A 3 18.91 15.65 -32.27
N SER A 4 18.36 16.81 -32.66
CA SER A 4 17.40 17.56 -31.85
C SER A 4 16.03 16.88 -31.78
N PHE A 5 15.65 16.12 -32.80
CA PHE A 5 14.36 15.42 -32.82
C PHE A 5 14.36 14.21 -31.88
N ALA A 6 15.50 13.48 -31.81
CA ALA A 6 15.66 12.36 -30.88
C ALA A 6 15.65 12.81 -29.40
N THR A 7 16.27 13.97 -29.12
CA THR A 7 16.29 14.53 -27.76
C THR A 7 14.91 15.01 -27.31
N LEU A 8 14.13 15.62 -28.21
CA LEU A 8 12.77 16.04 -27.92
C LEU A 8 11.83 14.83 -27.72
N PHE A 9 12.00 13.77 -28.50
CA PHE A 9 11.21 12.54 -28.35
C PHE A 9 11.51 11.82 -27.02
N PHE A 10 12.76 11.83 -26.57
CA PHE A 10 13.15 11.27 -25.29
C PHE A 10 12.63 12.10 -24.10
N LEU A 11 12.58 13.42 -24.23
CA LEU A 11 12.05 14.32 -23.19
C LEU A 11 10.53 14.17 -23.02
N THR A 12 9.79 13.88 -24.08
CA THR A 12 8.33 13.68 -24.00
C THR A 12 7.92 12.32 -23.43
N MET A 13 8.83 11.34 -23.42
CA MET A 13 8.57 10.04 -22.76
C MET A 13 8.72 10.07 -21.24
N ILE A 14 9.38 11.10 -20.67
CA ILE A 14 9.60 11.19 -19.23
C ILE A 14 8.38 11.73 -18.46
N THR A 15 7.38 12.28 -19.16
CA THR A 15 6.25 12.98 -18.51
C THR A 15 5.05 12.11 -18.14
N TYR A 16 5.11 10.80 -18.31
CA TYR A 16 3.95 9.91 -18.03
C TYR A 16 4.23 8.75 -17.06
N ALA A 17 5.26 8.85 -16.23
CA ALA A 17 5.46 7.89 -15.15
C ALA A 17 4.84 8.43 -13.84
N ASN A 18 3.52 8.56 -13.79
CA ASN A 18 2.80 8.67 -12.54
C ASN A 18 2.47 7.25 -12.09
N ALA A 19 3.35 6.66 -11.31
CA ALA A 19 3.14 5.33 -10.74
C ALA A 19 3.83 5.24 -9.39
N CYS A 20 3.11 4.71 -8.41
CA CYS A 20 3.68 4.34 -7.13
C CYS A 20 4.86 3.39 -7.32
N THR A 21 5.91 3.53 -6.52
CA THR A 21 7.12 2.73 -6.64
C THR A 21 7.31 1.86 -5.41
N ASN A 22 7.48 0.57 -5.61
CA ASN A 22 7.81 -0.39 -4.57
C ASN A 22 9.22 -0.94 -4.79
N LEU A 23 10.01 -1.00 -3.72
CA LEU A 23 11.31 -1.67 -3.71
C LEU A 23 11.31 -2.74 -2.63
N ILE A 24 11.81 -3.93 -2.97
CA ILE A 24 11.92 -5.06 -2.04
C ILE A 24 13.35 -5.57 -2.09
N ALA A 25 14.02 -5.60 -0.92
CA ALA A 25 15.27 -6.32 -0.73
C ALA A 25 15.00 -7.54 0.15
N THR A 26 15.22 -8.72 -0.40
CA THR A 26 15.00 -9.99 0.31
C THR A 26 16.24 -10.41 1.10
N LYS A 27 16.10 -11.43 1.95
CA LYS A 27 17.19 -11.99 2.77
C LYS A 27 18.48 -12.31 2.00
N GLY A 28 18.35 -12.68 0.73
CA GLY A 28 19.52 -12.97 -0.11
C GLY A 28 20.21 -11.73 -0.69
N ALA A 29 19.58 -10.56 -0.60
CA ALA A 29 20.07 -9.28 -1.11
C ALA A 29 20.64 -8.38 0.00
N THR A 30 20.60 -8.80 1.26
CA THR A 30 21.07 -8.05 2.42
C THR A 30 22.24 -8.79 3.11
N THR A 31 23.11 -8.06 3.77
CA THR A 31 24.29 -8.63 4.43
C THR A 31 23.95 -9.35 5.74
N ASP A 32 22.87 -8.98 6.39
CA ASP A 32 22.44 -9.48 7.70
C ASP A 32 21.16 -10.34 7.62
N GLY A 33 20.64 -10.60 6.43
CA GLY A 33 19.41 -11.37 6.21
C GLY A 33 18.13 -10.61 6.54
N SER A 34 18.18 -9.29 6.72
CA SER A 34 16.98 -8.46 6.88
C SER A 34 16.18 -8.35 5.58
N VAL A 35 14.91 -8.00 5.71
CA VAL A 35 14.04 -7.72 4.57
C VAL A 35 13.64 -6.25 4.62
N PHE A 36 13.79 -5.55 3.51
CA PHE A 36 13.35 -4.17 3.36
C PHE A 36 12.23 -4.10 2.32
N VAL A 37 11.18 -3.39 2.66
CA VAL A 37 10.10 -3.05 1.75
C VAL A 37 9.88 -1.56 1.82
N THR A 38 9.86 -0.89 0.68
CA THR A 38 9.51 0.53 0.60
C THR A 38 8.34 0.70 -0.35
N TYR A 39 7.53 1.69 -0.07
CA TYR A 39 6.41 2.09 -0.90
C TYR A 39 6.35 3.62 -0.98
N THR A 40 6.21 4.15 -2.18
CA THR A 40 5.92 5.57 -2.38
C THR A 40 4.56 5.72 -3.03
N ALA A 41 3.70 6.53 -2.41
CA ALA A 41 2.46 6.97 -3.03
C ALA A 41 2.74 8.28 -3.76
N ASP A 42 2.63 8.26 -5.08
CA ASP A 42 2.85 9.44 -5.91
C ASP A 42 1.56 10.26 -5.98
N ASP A 43 1.22 10.92 -4.88
CA ASP A 43 0.04 11.77 -4.76
C ASP A 43 0.40 13.11 -4.12
N TYR A 44 -0.42 14.13 -4.42
CA TYR A 44 -0.27 15.46 -3.86
C TYR A 44 -1.04 15.59 -2.55
N GLY A 45 -0.32 15.87 -1.46
CA GLY A 45 -0.95 16.19 -0.16
C GLY A 45 -1.28 14.97 0.70
N MET A 46 -0.88 13.77 0.30
CA MET A 46 -1.03 12.57 1.10
C MET A 46 0.09 12.49 2.15
N PHE A 47 -0.20 12.94 3.36
CA PHE A 47 0.72 12.84 4.50
C PHE A 47 0.14 11.87 5.52
N THR A 48 0.86 10.80 5.81
CA THR A 48 0.43 9.84 6.82
C THR A 48 1.30 9.94 8.07
N ASN A 49 0.71 9.66 9.22
CA ASN A 49 1.44 9.44 10.46
C ASN A 49 1.98 8.01 10.50
N LEU A 50 2.97 7.77 11.37
CA LEU A 50 3.36 6.40 11.69
C LEU A 50 2.19 5.71 12.38
N CYS A 51 1.61 4.70 11.71
CA CYS A 51 0.50 3.92 12.24
C CYS A 51 1.04 2.71 13.01
N HIS A 52 0.45 2.46 14.18
CA HIS A 52 0.69 1.26 14.97
C HIS A 52 -0.65 0.62 15.33
N TYR A 53 -0.81 -0.63 14.95
CA TYR A 53 -1.95 -1.47 15.32
C TYR A 53 -1.45 -2.54 16.29
N PRO A 54 -1.92 -2.55 17.55
CA PRO A 54 -1.49 -3.52 18.55
C PRO A 54 -2.06 -4.92 18.25
N ALA A 55 -1.32 -5.94 18.63
CA ALA A 55 -1.81 -7.32 18.62
C ALA A 55 -3.05 -7.48 19.52
N GLY A 56 -3.96 -8.34 19.10
CA GLY A 56 -5.18 -8.60 19.86
C GLY A 56 -5.76 -9.98 19.63
N THR A 57 -6.67 -10.35 20.51
CA THR A 57 -7.57 -11.51 20.36
C THR A 57 -9.00 -11.01 20.32
N HIS A 58 -9.77 -11.47 19.36
CA HIS A 58 -11.12 -10.99 19.10
C HIS A 58 -12.13 -12.14 19.23
N ALA A 59 -13.33 -11.82 19.70
CA ALA A 59 -14.39 -12.82 19.85
C ALA A 59 -14.96 -13.22 18.48
N LYS A 60 -15.57 -14.40 18.44
CA LYS A 60 -16.26 -14.83 17.22
C LYS A 60 -17.41 -13.89 16.90
N GLY A 61 -17.36 -13.29 15.74
CA GLY A 61 -18.40 -12.36 15.26
C GLY A 61 -18.06 -10.88 15.48
N ASP A 62 -16.90 -10.58 16.08
CA ASP A 62 -16.40 -9.22 16.13
C ASP A 62 -16.22 -8.66 14.72
N ARG A 63 -16.42 -7.38 14.59
CA ARG A 63 -16.32 -6.67 13.31
C ARG A 63 -15.49 -5.42 13.49
N ARG A 64 -14.64 -5.17 12.50
CA ARG A 64 -13.84 -3.97 12.40
C ARG A 64 -14.56 -2.95 11.53
N GLU A 65 -14.63 -1.73 12.00
CA GLU A 65 -15.11 -0.60 11.21
C GLU A 65 -14.00 -0.11 10.26
N ILE A 66 -14.37 0.15 9.02
CA ILE A 66 -13.51 0.74 8.02
C ILE A 66 -13.80 2.22 7.96
N ILE A 67 -12.81 3.02 8.30
CA ILE A 67 -12.88 4.48 8.34
C ILE A 67 -12.06 5.05 7.19
N ASP A 68 -12.65 5.93 6.42
CA ASP A 68 -11.93 6.71 5.42
C ASP A 68 -10.87 7.59 6.09
N TYR A 69 -9.67 7.56 5.58
CA TYR A 69 -8.53 8.26 6.18
C TYR A 69 -8.68 9.79 6.13
N ASP A 70 -9.18 10.32 5.02
CA ASP A 70 -9.26 11.76 4.80
C ASP A 70 -10.54 12.37 5.38
N THR A 71 -11.68 11.71 5.14
CA THR A 71 -13.00 12.23 5.54
C THR A 71 -13.41 11.77 6.92
N HIS A 72 -12.77 10.74 7.46
CA HIS A 72 -13.16 10.05 8.71
C HIS A 72 -14.58 9.47 8.68
N GLU A 73 -15.15 9.28 7.50
CA GLU A 73 -16.45 8.65 7.32
C GLU A 73 -16.34 7.13 7.40
N SER A 74 -17.38 6.50 7.95
CA SER A 74 -17.48 5.05 8.00
C SER A 74 -17.91 4.48 6.66
N HIS A 75 -17.13 3.56 6.13
CA HIS A 75 -17.45 2.77 4.93
C HIS A 75 -18.10 1.42 5.27
N GLY A 76 -18.39 1.18 6.54
CA GLY A 76 -19.02 -0.05 7.00
C GLY A 76 -18.08 -0.95 7.79
N PHE A 77 -18.43 -2.22 7.89
CA PHE A 77 -17.75 -3.16 8.77
C PHE A 77 -17.35 -4.42 8.03
N ILE A 78 -16.14 -4.90 8.29
CA ILE A 78 -15.66 -6.21 7.85
C ILE A 78 -15.57 -7.17 9.05
N PRO A 79 -15.56 -8.50 8.83
CA PRO A 79 -15.27 -9.44 9.91
C PRO A 79 -13.86 -9.20 10.48
N GLU A 80 -13.76 -9.20 11.82
CA GLU A 80 -12.45 -9.13 12.48
C GLU A 80 -11.78 -10.50 12.51
N ALA A 81 -10.46 -10.54 12.32
CA ALA A 81 -9.69 -11.75 12.44
C ALA A 81 -9.62 -12.20 13.91
N PRO A 82 -9.70 -13.52 14.24
CA PRO A 82 -9.67 -13.98 15.62
C PRO A 82 -8.40 -13.60 16.39
N VAL A 83 -7.31 -13.44 15.69
CA VAL A 83 -6.01 -13.00 16.21
C VAL A 83 -5.41 -11.99 15.25
N THR A 84 -5.00 -10.86 15.77
CA THR A 84 -4.27 -9.83 15.04
C THR A 84 -2.88 -9.66 15.62
N TYR A 85 -1.95 -9.15 14.83
CA TYR A 85 -0.56 -8.97 15.18
C TYR A 85 -0.22 -7.50 15.47
N ASN A 86 0.91 -7.27 16.12
CA ASN A 86 1.48 -5.92 16.17
C ASN A 86 1.94 -5.52 14.79
N VAL A 87 1.40 -4.43 14.26
CA VAL A 87 1.76 -3.91 12.94
C VAL A 87 2.23 -2.47 13.07
N ILE A 88 3.39 -2.16 12.51
CA ILE A 88 3.90 -0.80 12.36
C ILE A 88 4.00 -0.50 10.87
N GLY A 89 3.29 0.52 10.42
CA GLY A 89 3.11 0.70 8.98
C GLY A 89 2.45 -0.55 8.39
N ASN A 90 3.18 -1.25 7.52
CA ASN A 90 2.69 -2.46 6.84
C ASN A 90 3.55 -3.71 7.14
N ILE A 91 4.22 -3.75 8.29
CA ILE A 91 5.04 -4.90 8.70
C ILE A 91 4.67 -5.34 10.11
N ASN A 92 4.55 -6.65 10.33
CA ASN A 92 4.25 -7.20 11.64
C ASN A 92 5.52 -7.69 12.35
N GLU A 93 5.39 -8.11 13.63
CA GLU A 93 6.48 -8.61 14.48
C GLU A 93 7.13 -9.90 13.96
N TYR A 94 6.48 -10.61 13.06
CA TYR A 94 7.02 -11.79 12.38
C TYR A 94 7.71 -11.45 11.06
N GLN A 95 7.92 -10.15 10.77
CA GLN A 95 8.57 -9.66 9.55
C GLN A 95 7.79 -9.98 8.26
N VAL A 96 6.49 -10.16 8.37
CA VAL A 96 5.60 -10.21 7.22
C VAL A 96 5.22 -8.80 6.86
N SER A 97 5.48 -8.41 5.62
CA SER A 97 5.11 -7.11 5.08
C SER A 97 4.12 -7.28 3.93
N ILE A 98 3.08 -6.47 3.95
CA ILE A 98 2.07 -6.40 2.89
C ILE A 98 2.09 -4.97 2.36
N GLY A 99 2.31 -4.83 1.07
CA GLY A 99 2.28 -3.55 0.38
C GLY A 99 1.31 -3.61 -0.78
N GLU A 100 0.88 -2.45 -1.22
CA GLU A 100 0.05 -2.33 -2.40
C GLU A 100 0.77 -1.53 -3.49
N THR A 101 0.27 -1.61 -4.70
CA THR A 101 0.59 -0.67 -5.78
C THR A 101 -0.64 -0.46 -6.64
N THR A 102 -0.93 0.79 -6.94
CA THR A 102 -2.07 1.15 -7.78
C THR A 102 -1.69 1.01 -9.24
N TYR A 103 -2.47 0.29 -10.01
CA TYR A 103 -2.32 0.16 -11.45
C TYR A 103 -3.69 0.01 -12.12
N GLY A 104 -3.80 0.40 -13.39
CA GLY A 104 -5.00 0.16 -14.19
C GLY A 104 -5.12 -1.34 -14.50
N GLY A 105 -6.23 -1.94 -14.08
CA GLY A 105 -6.57 -3.34 -14.37
C GLY A 105 -7.54 -3.46 -15.55
N ARG A 106 -8.12 -4.65 -15.71
CA ARG A 106 -9.20 -4.89 -16.65
C ARG A 106 -10.51 -4.34 -16.10
N GLU A 107 -11.26 -3.58 -16.89
CA GLU A 107 -12.50 -2.95 -16.43
C GLU A 107 -13.55 -3.96 -15.95
N GLU A 108 -13.58 -5.14 -16.56
CA GLU A 108 -14.50 -6.22 -16.17
C GLU A 108 -14.21 -6.81 -14.78
N MET A 109 -13.04 -6.53 -14.20
CA MET A 109 -12.64 -6.96 -12.86
C MET A 109 -12.78 -5.86 -11.81
N VAL A 110 -13.26 -4.68 -12.19
CA VAL A 110 -13.46 -3.58 -11.24
C VAL A 110 -14.68 -3.87 -10.37
N ASP A 111 -14.43 -4.06 -9.08
CA ASP A 111 -15.49 -4.17 -8.08
C ASP A 111 -15.54 -2.87 -7.26
N LYS A 112 -16.70 -2.21 -7.30
CA LYS A 112 -16.93 -0.97 -6.54
C LYS A 112 -17.45 -1.22 -5.12
N SER A 113 -17.68 -2.47 -4.75
CA SER A 113 -18.15 -2.87 -3.42
C SER A 113 -17.01 -3.26 -2.47
N GLY A 114 -15.78 -3.37 -2.97
CA GLY A 114 -14.61 -3.66 -2.15
C GLY A 114 -14.30 -2.50 -1.20
N ILE A 115 -14.07 -2.82 0.06
CA ILE A 115 -13.70 -1.86 1.12
C ILE A 115 -12.40 -2.33 1.73
N ILE A 116 -11.39 -1.47 1.75
CA ILE A 116 -10.10 -1.73 2.40
C ILE A 116 -9.56 -0.44 2.98
N ASP A 117 -8.92 -0.51 4.12
CA ASP A 117 -8.15 0.56 4.71
C ASP A 117 -6.75 0.07 5.10
N TYR A 118 -5.88 0.97 5.53
CA TYR A 118 -4.52 0.62 5.94
C TYR A 118 -4.45 -0.36 7.11
N GLY A 119 -5.49 -0.44 7.92
CA GLY A 119 -5.56 -1.37 9.03
C GLY A 119 -6.17 -2.73 8.68
N SER A 120 -6.64 -2.91 7.44
CA SER A 120 -7.24 -4.17 6.97
C SER A 120 -6.21 -5.11 6.33
N LEU A 121 -5.03 -4.61 6.01
CA LEU A 121 -3.91 -5.38 5.50
C LEU A 121 -3.12 -5.99 6.65
#